data_b99e8d6c59a50dfd390d7fe8e5f4c96c
#
_entry.id   b99e8d6c59a50dfd390d7fe8e5f4c96c
#
_cell.length_a   1.000
_cell.length_b   1.000
_cell.length_c   1.000
_cell.angle_alpha   90.00
_cell.angle_beta   90.00
_cell.angle_gamma   90.00
#
_symmetry.space_group_name_H-M   'P 1'
#
loop_
_entity.id
_entity.type
_entity.pdbx_description
1 polymer ?
#
loop_
_entity_poly.entity_id
_entity_poly.type
_entity_poly.pdbx_seq_one_letter_code
_entity_poly.pdbx_strand_id
1 'polypeptide(L)'
;LEPLFDKLYDGKTLWVIHSARQDIEALYYLSDRTPSHLFDTQIGASFLNYPLQISYQAITEKLQNIFLEKKFTRFDWRKRPLPDDVLKYALDDVKYLLPNYMILKKELIYQGKLSWAEEEVQFLLNKDTYEPNYIQILKKTKGINKVSHKNQENAFKLVHWRESVAQQKNKPRKWIM
;
A
#
# COMPACT_ATOMS: atom_id res chain seq x y z
N LEU A 1 3.35 -20.15 0.07
CA LEU A 1 2.70 -18.93 0.58
C LEU A 1 1.28 -19.20 1.11
N GLU A 2 0.60 -20.29 0.67
CA GLU A 2 -0.80 -20.56 1.06
C GLU A 2 -1.05 -20.52 2.58
N PRO A 3 -0.27 -21.20 3.46
CA PRO A 3 -0.54 -21.17 4.90
C PRO A 3 -0.45 -19.74 5.51
N LEU A 4 0.40 -18.87 4.92
CA LEU A 4 0.48 -17.47 5.32
C LEU A 4 -0.77 -16.71 4.88
N PHE A 5 -1.20 -16.92 3.64
CA PHE A 5 -2.40 -16.27 3.09
C PHE A 5 -3.67 -16.70 3.82
N ASP A 6 -3.79 -17.98 4.17
CA ASP A 6 -4.91 -18.47 4.96
C ASP A 6 -5.01 -17.76 6.32
N LYS A 7 -3.86 -17.47 6.95
CA LYS A 7 -3.82 -16.71 8.20
C LYS A 7 -4.10 -15.23 8.00
N LEU A 8 -3.50 -14.61 6.98
CA LEU A 8 -3.67 -13.18 6.70
C LEU A 8 -5.12 -12.84 6.33
N TYR A 9 -5.80 -13.72 5.59
CA TYR A 9 -7.15 -13.48 5.07
C TYR A 9 -8.24 -14.29 5.79
N ASP A 10 -8.02 -14.69 7.05
CA ASP A 10 -8.99 -15.48 7.85
C ASP A 10 -10.23 -14.72 8.30
N GLY A 11 -10.35 -13.45 7.92
CA GLY A 11 -11.46 -12.57 8.29
C GLY A 11 -11.43 -12.07 9.74
N LYS A 12 -10.46 -12.49 10.56
CA LYS A 12 -10.32 -12.13 11.98
C LYS A 12 -9.03 -11.37 12.27
N THR A 13 -8.02 -11.54 11.41
CA THR A 13 -6.71 -10.92 11.59
C THR A 13 -6.78 -9.43 11.29
N LEU A 14 -6.39 -8.60 12.26
CA LEU A 14 -6.18 -7.17 12.04
C LEU A 14 -4.79 -6.96 11.42
N TRP A 15 -4.75 -6.34 10.26
CA TRP A 15 -3.51 -5.89 9.66
C TRP A 15 -3.12 -4.54 10.24
N VAL A 16 -1.92 -4.45 10.77
CA VAL A 16 -1.32 -3.18 11.22
C VAL A 16 -0.16 -2.86 10.31
N ILE A 17 -0.26 -1.78 9.56
CA ILE A 17 0.72 -1.38 8.55
C ILE A 17 0.96 0.13 8.65
N HIS A 18 2.06 0.61 8.12
CA HIS A 18 2.34 2.04 7.97
C HIS A 18 2.38 2.41 6.49
N SER A 19 1.45 3.24 6.01
CA SER A 19 1.30 3.60 4.59
C SER A 19 0.97 2.38 3.71
N ALA A 20 -0.10 1.66 4.06
CA ALA A 20 -0.43 0.30 3.65
C ALA A 20 -0.73 0.10 2.15
N ARG A 21 -1.05 1.16 1.40
CA ARG A 21 -1.61 1.03 0.04
C ARG A 21 -0.77 0.17 -0.90
N GLN A 22 0.56 0.40 -0.91
CA GLN A 22 1.45 -0.32 -1.84
C GLN A 22 1.66 -1.78 -1.43
N ASP A 23 1.69 -2.06 -0.13
CA ASP A 23 1.83 -3.42 0.39
C ASP A 23 0.59 -4.25 0.09
N ILE A 24 -0.60 -3.67 0.30
CA ILE A 24 -1.87 -4.33 -0.03
C ILE A 24 -1.98 -4.55 -1.55
N GLU A 25 -1.59 -3.56 -2.37
CA GLU A 25 -1.58 -3.70 -3.83
C GLU A 25 -0.69 -4.87 -4.28
N ALA A 26 0.53 -4.98 -3.73
CA ALA A 26 1.44 -6.07 -4.04
C ALA A 26 0.88 -7.44 -3.63
N LEU A 27 0.27 -7.53 -2.44
CA LEU A 27 -0.35 -8.77 -1.96
C LEU A 27 -1.64 -9.11 -2.69
N TYR A 28 -2.42 -8.11 -3.11
CA TYR A 28 -3.60 -8.28 -3.93
C TYR A 28 -3.28 -8.94 -5.29
N TYR A 29 -2.24 -8.50 -5.97
CA TYR A 29 -1.80 -9.12 -7.23
C TYR A 29 -1.31 -10.57 -7.07
N LEU A 30 -0.92 -10.99 -5.85
CA LEU A 30 -0.50 -12.37 -5.58
C LEU A 30 -1.65 -13.27 -5.14
N SER A 31 -2.69 -12.72 -4.49
CA SER A 31 -3.72 -13.50 -3.80
C SER A 31 -5.14 -13.24 -4.30
N ASP A 32 -5.37 -12.18 -5.07
CA ASP A 32 -6.70 -11.65 -5.44
C ASP A 32 -7.60 -11.36 -4.23
N ARG A 33 -6.98 -11.03 -3.08
CA ARG A 33 -7.67 -10.79 -1.81
C ARG A 33 -7.24 -9.46 -1.20
N THR A 34 -8.15 -8.80 -0.49
CA THR A 34 -7.87 -7.65 0.37
C THR A 34 -8.09 -8.03 1.84
N PRO A 35 -7.40 -7.39 2.81
CA PRO A 35 -7.62 -7.67 4.23
C PRO A 35 -9.05 -7.29 4.65
N SER A 36 -9.59 -8.00 5.64
CA SER A 36 -10.91 -7.68 6.22
C SER A 36 -10.83 -6.57 7.27
N HIS A 37 -9.69 -6.45 7.94
CA HIS A 37 -9.45 -5.46 8.99
C HIS A 37 -8.07 -4.86 8.84
N LEU A 38 -8.00 -3.53 8.81
CA LEU A 38 -6.77 -2.76 8.64
C LEU A 38 -6.71 -1.60 9.62
N PHE A 39 -5.54 -1.38 10.20
CA PHE A 39 -5.17 -0.12 10.82
C PHE A 39 -3.90 0.40 10.15
N ASP A 40 -4.02 1.49 9.43
CA ASP A 40 -2.86 2.19 8.87
C ASP A 40 -2.38 3.24 9.89
N THR A 41 -1.16 3.05 10.42
CA THR A 41 -0.60 3.95 11.44
C THR A 41 -0.28 5.34 10.90
N GLN A 42 -0.08 5.51 9.58
CA GLN A 42 0.09 6.83 8.96
C GLN A 42 -1.24 7.58 8.90
N ILE A 43 -2.33 6.89 8.50
CA ILE A 43 -3.69 7.45 8.49
C ILE A 43 -4.12 7.76 9.92
N GLY A 44 -3.97 6.83 10.86
CA GLY A 44 -4.31 7.07 12.27
C GLY A 44 -3.58 8.28 12.86
N ALA A 45 -2.30 8.44 12.56
CA ALA A 45 -1.50 9.58 13.01
C ALA A 45 -2.02 10.92 12.45
N SER A 46 -2.51 10.96 11.21
CA SER A 46 -3.00 12.18 10.58
C SER A 46 -4.20 12.81 11.33
N PHE A 47 -5.06 11.99 11.93
CA PHE A 47 -6.18 12.46 12.76
C PHE A 47 -5.74 13.00 14.13
N LEU A 48 -4.49 12.74 14.53
CA LEU A 48 -3.86 13.23 15.76
C LEU A 48 -2.92 14.40 15.52
N ASN A 49 -3.12 15.15 14.44
CA ASN A 49 -2.35 16.33 14.05
C ASN A 49 -0.88 16.04 13.70
N TYR A 50 -0.51 14.79 13.40
CA TYR A 50 0.78 14.53 12.77
C TYR A 50 0.70 14.83 11.26
N PRO A 51 1.83 15.09 10.57
CA PRO A 51 1.84 15.32 9.13
C PRO A 51 1.18 14.17 8.35
N LEU A 52 0.40 14.47 7.30
CA LEU A 52 -0.35 13.49 6.50
C LEU A 52 0.50 12.34 5.97
N GLN A 53 1.77 12.62 5.63
CA GLN A 53 2.71 11.62 5.11
C GLN A 53 3.90 11.44 6.06
N ILE A 54 3.63 11.42 7.37
CA ILE A 54 4.68 11.16 8.34
C ILE A 54 5.34 9.81 8.07
N SER A 55 6.67 9.75 8.10
CA SER A 55 7.37 8.49 7.89
C SER A 55 7.30 7.59 9.14
N TYR A 56 7.46 6.28 8.94
CA TYR A 56 7.50 5.31 10.03
C TYR A 56 8.56 5.65 11.08
N GLN A 57 9.75 6.06 10.66
CA GLN A 57 10.82 6.48 11.56
C GLN A 57 10.41 7.70 12.39
N ALA A 58 9.86 8.71 11.74
CA ALA A 58 9.46 9.95 12.42
C ALA A 58 8.31 9.74 13.40
N ILE A 59 7.32 8.90 13.08
CA ILE A 59 6.24 8.60 14.03
C ILE A 59 6.74 7.75 15.18
N THR A 60 7.63 6.78 14.95
CA THR A 60 8.24 5.97 16.00
C THR A 60 9.06 6.81 16.96
N GLU A 61 9.86 7.74 16.42
CA GLU A 61 10.61 8.70 17.26
C GLU A 61 9.69 9.54 18.15
N LYS A 62 8.62 10.08 17.56
CA LYS A 62 7.66 10.92 18.30
C LYS A 62 6.88 10.17 19.37
N LEU A 63 6.48 8.92 19.10
CA LEU A 63 5.65 8.13 20.02
C LEU A 63 6.45 7.38 21.07
N GLN A 64 7.64 6.92 20.72
CA GLN A 64 8.43 6.01 21.56
C GLN A 64 9.82 6.56 21.95
N ASN A 65 10.20 7.74 21.44
CA ASN A 65 11.55 8.32 21.59
C ASN A 65 12.66 7.37 21.11
N ILE A 66 12.40 6.63 20.03
CA ILE A 66 13.32 5.66 19.40
C ILE A 66 13.72 6.18 18.03
N PHE A 67 15.03 6.38 17.83
CA PHE A 67 15.56 6.80 16.54
C PHE A 67 15.89 5.60 15.65
N LEU A 68 15.28 5.57 14.45
CA LEU A 68 15.50 4.55 13.43
C LEU A 68 16.28 5.10 12.24
N GLU A 69 17.37 4.43 11.88
CA GLU A 69 18.24 4.87 10.78
C GLU A 69 17.68 4.41 9.41
N LYS A 70 17.85 5.25 8.38
CA LYS A 70 17.48 4.92 6.98
C LYS A 70 18.70 4.41 6.19
N LYS A 71 19.18 3.21 6.52
CA LYS A 71 20.44 2.69 5.90
C LYS A 71 20.26 1.97 4.56
N PHE A 72 19.20 1.18 4.40
CA PHE A 72 19.09 0.20 3.32
C PHE A 72 17.99 0.47 2.29
N THR A 73 17.57 1.73 2.11
CA THR A 73 16.53 2.12 1.16
C THR A 73 16.80 1.77 -0.29
N ARG A 74 18.09 1.61 -0.67
CA ARG A 74 18.54 1.26 -2.03
C ARG A 74 19.16 -0.14 -2.12
N PHE A 75 19.01 -0.96 -1.08
CA PHE A 75 19.54 -2.32 -1.07
C PHE A 75 18.76 -3.21 -2.06
N ASP A 76 19.44 -4.14 -2.73
CA ASP A 76 18.76 -5.14 -3.57
C ASP A 76 18.20 -6.28 -2.69
N TRP A 77 16.96 -6.15 -2.28
CA TRP A 77 16.25 -7.08 -1.42
C TRP A 77 16.02 -8.48 -2.01
N ARG A 78 16.38 -8.72 -3.28
CA ARG A 78 16.32 -10.05 -3.93
C ARG A 78 17.52 -10.91 -3.61
N LYS A 79 18.61 -10.32 -3.13
CA LYS A 79 19.83 -11.08 -2.77
C LYS A 79 19.55 -12.07 -1.65
N ARG A 80 20.19 -13.25 -1.75
CA ARG A 80 20.13 -14.30 -0.73
C ARG A 80 21.54 -14.91 -0.54
N PRO A 81 21.94 -15.21 0.71
CA PRO A 81 21.29 -14.82 1.97
C PRO A 81 21.33 -13.31 2.19
N LEU A 82 20.40 -12.79 3.02
CA LEU A 82 20.47 -11.38 3.45
C LEU A 82 21.54 -11.23 4.53
N PRO A 83 22.39 -10.18 4.49
CA PRO A 83 23.29 -9.84 5.57
C PRO A 83 22.58 -9.55 6.90
N ASP A 84 23.24 -9.79 8.03
CA ASP A 84 22.64 -9.64 9.37
C ASP A 84 22.18 -8.22 9.68
N ASP A 85 22.94 -7.21 9.22
CA ASP A 85 22.59 -5.81 9.36
C ASP A 85 21.34 -5.41 8.55
N VAL A 86 21.15 -6.02 7.36
CA VAL A 86 19.95 -5.87 6.53
C VAL A 86 18.74 -6.56 7.18
N LEU A 87 18.95 -7.75 7.77
CA LEU A 87 17.90 -8.45 8.53
C LEU A 87 17.48 -7.65 9.76
N LYS A 88 18.44 -7.08 10.49
CA LYS A 88 18.16 -6.21 11.62
C LYS A 88 17.34 -4.99 11.22
N TYR A 89 17.72 -4.34 10.11
CA TYR A 89 16.95 -3.21 9.56
C TYR A 89 15.51 -3.62 9.23
N ALA A 90 15.31 -4.76 8.56
CA ALA A 90 13.97 -5.26 8.24
C ALA A 90 13.13 -5.58 9.49
N LEU A 91 13.77 -6.08 10.55
CA LEU A 91 13.11 -6.29 11.84
C LEU A 91 12.72 -4.98 12.53
N ASP A 92 13.54 -3.95 12.44
CA ASP A 92 13.25 -2.64 13.02
C ASP A 92 12.05 -1.97 12.31
N ASP A 93 11.81 -2.25 11.02
CA ASP A 93 10.64 -1.75 10.29
C ASP A 93 9.30 -2.35 10.78
N VAL A 94 9.31 -3.45 11.54
CA VAL A 94 8.10 -4.08 12.09
C VAL A 94 8.05 -4.09 13.62
N LYS A 95 9.20 -4.06 14.28
CA LYS A 95 9.34 -4.18 15.73
C LYS A 95 8.55 -3.14 16.53
N TYR A 96 8.53 -1.92 16.04
CA TYR A 96 7.88 -0.79 16.72
C TYR A 96 6.48 -0.48 16.20
N LEU A 97 6.02 -1.24 15.19
CA LEU A 97 4.74 -0.99 14.52
C LEU A 97 3.55 -1.27 15.45
N LEU A 98 3.58 -2.39 16.16
CA LEU A 98 2.53 -2.74 17.10
C LEU A 98 2.47 -1.78 18.31
N PRO A 99 3.59 -1.40 18.96
CA PRO A 99 3.59 -0.33 19.95
C PRO A 99 3.05 1.01 19.41
N ASN A 100 3.42 1.44 18.21
CA ASN A 100 2.88 2.65 17.58
C ASN A 100 1.35 2.55 17.43
N TYR A 101 0.84 1.42 16.94
CA TYR A 101 -0.59 1.17 16.84
C TYR A 101 -1.30 1.32 18.19
N MET A 102 -0.77 0.71 19.25
CA MET A 102 -1.38 0.73 20.57
C MET A 102 -1.49 2.16 21.12
N ILE A 103 -0.42 2.96 20.96
CA ILE A 103 -0.40 4.36 21.39
C ILE A 103 -1.39 5.19 20.58
N LEU A 104 -1.33 5.10 19.23
CA LEU A 104 -2.22 5.86 18.35
C LEU A 104 -3.68 5.51 18.57
N LYS A 105 -4.00 4.21 18.69
CA LYS A 105 -5.38 3.76 18.94
C LYS A 105 -5.92 4.31 20.26
N LYS A 106 -5.13 4.25 21.34
CA LYS A 106 -5.52 4.81 22.64
C LYS A 106 -5.82 6.30 22.54
N GLU A 107 -4.98 7.04 21.85
CA GLU A 107 -5.15 8.49 21.68
C GLU A 107 -6.36 8.82 20.79
N LEU A 108 -6.58 8.06 19.70
CA LEU A 108 -7.74 8.20 18.85
C LEU A 108 -9.06 7.94 19.60
N ILE A 109 -9.09 6.92 20.47
CA ILE A 109 -10.24 6.65 21.35
C ILE A 109 -10.46 7.82 22.30
N TYR A 110 -9.39 8.29 22.97
CA TYR A 110 -9.49 9.40 23.92
C TYR A 110 -10.02 10.68 23.28
N GLN A 111 -9.63 10.98 22.03
CA GLN A 111 -10.11 12.14 21.28
C GLN A 111 -11.44 11.90 20.52
N GLY A 112 -12.05 10.70 20.60
CA GLY A 112 -13.29 10.38 19.88
C GLY A 112 -13.12 10.30 18.36
N LYS A 113 -11.89 10.05 17.85
CA LYS A 113 -11.56 10.09 16.42
C LYS A 113 -11.28 8.71 15.80
N LEU A 114 -11.41 7.63 16.59
CA LEU A 114 -11.10 6.28 16.10
C LEU A 114 -11.98 5.91 14.89
N SER A 115 -13.27 6.20 14.94
CA SER A 115 -14.20 5.90 13.85
C SER A 115 -13.85 6.62 12.54
N TRP A 116 -13.30 7.83 12.62
CA TRP A 116 -12.84 8.56 11.43
C TRP A 116 -11.63 7.90 10.79
N ALA A 117 -10.68 7.42 11.60
CA ALA A 117 -9.53 6.69 11.10
C ALA A 117 -9.93 5.33 10.50
N GLU A 118 -10.92 4.64 11.11
CA GLU A 118 -11.48 3.39 10.60
C GLU A 118 -12.27 3.58 9.29
N GLU A 119 -12.99 4.69 9.14
CA GLU A 119 -13.68 5.04 7.91
C GLU A 119 -12.69 5.36 6.77
N GLU A 120 -11.65 6.14 7.07
CA GLU A 120 -10.64 6.55 6.08
C GLU A 120 -9.89 5.36 5.48
N VAL A 121 -9.70 4.27 6.20
CA VAL A 121 -9.00 3.08 5.65
C VAL A 121 -9.91 2.20 4.78
N GLN A 122 -11.24 2.41 4.74
CA GLN A 122 -12.17 1.54 4.02
C GLN A 122 -11.87 1.45 2.53
N PHE A 123 -11.40 2.53 1.90
CA PHE A 123 -11.02 2.50 0.49
C PHE A 123 -9.86 1.55 0.21
N LEU A 124 -8.97 1.30 1.19
CA LEU A 124 -7.86 0.34 1.07
C LEU A 124 -8.33 -1.12 1.17
N LEU A 125 -9.51 -1.36 1.73
CA LEU A 125 -10.10 -2.70 1.83
C LEU A 125 -10.91 -3.06 0.57
N ASN A 126 -11.25 -2.06 -0.27
CA ASN A 126 -12.01 -2.28 -1.48
C ASN A 126 -11.10 -2.75 -2.62
N LYS A 127 -11.42 -3.89 -3.22
CA LYS A 127 -10.72 -4.45 -4.39
C LYS A 127 -10.64 -3.47 -5.56
N ASP A 128 -11.70 -2.70 -5.79
CA ASP A 128 -11.76 -1.72 -6.88
C ASP A 128 -10.63 -0.66 -6.80
N THR A 129 -10.05 -0.48 -5.61
CA THR A 129 -8.90 0.41 -5.39
C THR A 129 -7.64 -0.08 -6.14
N TYR A 130 -7.53 -1.39 -6.34
CA TYR A 130 -6.37 -2.06 -6.94
C TYR A 130 -6.63 -2.53 -8.36
N GLU A 131 -7.90 -2.58 -8.77
CA GLU A 131 -8.28 -2.91 -10.14
C GLU A 131 -7.94 -1.77 -11.10
N PRO A 132 -7.40 -2.09 -12.29
CA PRO A 132 -7.08 -1.07 -13.27
C PRO A 132 -8.35 -0.43 -13.83
N ASN A 133 -8.59 0.83 -13.50
CA ASN A 133 -9.68 1.58 -14.13
C ASN A 133 -9.28 1.99 -15.55
N TYR A 134 -9.57 1.13 -16.53
CA TYR A 134 -9.22 1.34 -17.94
C TYR A 134 -9.81 2.61 -18.53
N ILE A 135 -10.97 3.07 -18.07
CA ILE A 135 -11.59 4.32 -18.54
C ILE A 135 -10.75 5.51 -18.10
N GLN A 136 -10.32 5.53 -16.83
CA GLN A 136 -9.45 6.60 -16.34
C GLN A 136 -8.06 6.54 -16.99
N ILE A 137 -7.52 5.34 -17.21
CA ILE A 137 -6.24 5.15 -17.91
C ILE A 137 -6.35 5.69 -19.33
N LEU A 138 -7.45 5.39 -20.03
CA LEU A 138 -7.72 5.91 -21.37
C LEU A 138 -7.76 7.44 -21.38
N LYS A 139 -8.53 8.05 -20.46
CA LYS A 139 -8.63 9.52 -20.35
C LYS A 139 -7.27 10.20 -20.11
N LYS A 140 -6.38 9.54 -19.36
CA LYS A 140 -5.01 10.03 -19.07
C LYS A 140 -4.00 9.68 -20.16
N THR A 141 -4.39 8.91 -21.20
CA THR A 141 -3.48 8.52 -22.28
C THR A 141 -3.23 9.70 -23.20
N LYS A 142 -1.94 10.04 -23.41
CA LYS A 142 -1.54 11.17 -24.25
C LYS A 142 -2.08 10.99 -25.69
N GLY A 143 -2.73 12.02 -26.21
CA GLY A 143 -3.27 12.02 -27.57
C GLY A 143 -4.69 11.45 -27.72
N ILE A 144 -5.31 10.94 -26.65
CA ILE A 144 -6.67 10.38 -26.71
C ILE A 144 -7.70 11.39 -27.23
N ASN A 145 -7.56 12.67 -26.88
CA ASN A 145 -8.45 13.75 -27.32
C ASN A 145 -8.36 14.03 -28.83
N LYS A 146 -7.33 13.51 -29.52
CA LYS A 146 -7.17 13.63 -30.98
C LYS A 146 -7.76 12.44 -31.73
N VAL A 147 -8.20 11.40 -31.03
CA VAL A 147 -8.81 10.22 -31.62
C VAL A 147 -10.25 10.54 -31.98
N SER A 148 -10.62 10.32 -33.25
CA SER A 148 -11.99 10.51 -33.72
C SER A 148 -12.95 9.59 -32.97
N HIS A 149 -14.20 9.99 -32.83
CA HIS A 149 -15.24 9.22 -32.13
C HIS A 149 -15.36 7.79 -32.67
N LYS A 150 -15.24 7.60 -33.98
CA LYS A 150 -15.25 6.30 -34.65
C LYS A 150 -14.14 5.34 -34.17
N ASN A 151 -13.01 5.88 -33.70
CA ASN A 151 -11.83 5.11 -33.27
C ASN A 151 -11.68 5.00 -31.75
N GLN A 152 -12.59 5.54 -30.96
CA GLN A 152 -12.49 5.50 -29.50
C GLN A 152 -12.54 4.06 -28.95
N GLU A 153 -13.36 3.19 -29.53
CA GLU A 153 -13.42 1.79 -29.14
C GLU A 153 -12.08 1.07 -29.38
N ASN A 154 -11.45 1.31 -30.53
CA ASN A 154 -10.13 0.75 -30.82
C ASN A 154 -9.05 1.29 -29.87
N ALA A 155 -9.11 2.56 -29.52
CA ALA A 155 -8.22 3.15 -28.54
C ALA A 155 -8.39 2.51 -27.16
N PHE A 156 -9.62 2.22 -26.74
CA PHE A 156 -9.91 1.51 -25.49
C PHE A 156 -9.32 0.08 -25.52
N LYS A 157 -9.55 -0.67 -26.61
CA LYS A 157 -8.98 -2.02 -26.79
C LYS A 157 -7.45 -2.03 -26.74
N LEU A 158 -6.79 -1.03 -27.33
CA LEU A 158 -5.34 -0.89 -27.29
C LEU A 158 -4.82 -0.56 -25.90
N VAL A 159 -5.49 0.32 -25.16
CA VAL A 159 -5.13 0.63 -23.77
C VAL A 159 -5.29 -0.60 -22.89
N HIS A 160 -6.42 -1.29 -23.00
CA HIS A 160 -6.65 -2.54 -22.25
C HIS A 160 -5.58 -3.59 -22.55
N TRP A 161 -5.30 -3.85 -23.82
CA TRP A 161 -4.24 -4.77 -24.22
C TRP A 161 -2.87 -4.38 -23.66
N ARG A 162 -2.50 -3.11 -23.77
CA ARG A 162 -1.21 -2.60 -23.23
C ARG A 162 -1.07 -2.84 -21.73
N GLU A 163 -2.09 -2.51 -20.94
CA GLU A 163 -2.08 -2.70 -19.50
C GLU A 163 -2.00 -4.20 -19.15
N SER A 164 -2.79 -5.04 -19.82
CA SER A 164 -2.75 -6.50 -19.63
C SER A 164 -1.38 -7.09 -19.93
N VAL A 165 -0.75 -6.70 -21.04
CA VAL A 165 0.60 -7.17 -21.40
C VAL A 165 1.66 -6.63 -20.41
N ALA A 166 1.51 -5.39 -19.92
CA ALA A 166 2.40 -4.82 -18.94
C ALA A 166 2.37 -5.61 -17.63
N GLN A 167 1.19 -5.97 -17.15
CA GLN A 167 0.99 -6.80 -15.97
C GLN A 167 1.56 -8.21 -16.17
N GLN A 168 1.17 -8.90 -17.26
CA GLN A 168 1.65 -10.27 -17.54
C GLN A 168 3.18 -10.35 -17.63
N LYS A 169 3.82 -9.34 -18.21
CA LYS A 169 5.28 -9.29 -18.35
C LYS A 169 5.98 -8.67 -17.14
N ASN A 170 5.25 -8.21 -16.14
CA ASN A 170 5.76 -7.44 -15.01
C ASN A 170 6.71 -6.30 -15.46
N LYS A 171 6.25 -5.50 -16.44
CA LYS A 171 7.02 -4.40 -17.05
C LYS A 171 6.24 -3.08 -16.99
N PRO A 172 6.96 -1.95 -16.84
CA PRO A 172 6.33 -0.65 -16.97
C PRO A 172 5.60 -0.50 -18.30
N ARG A 173 4.38 0.08 -18.30
CA ARG A 173 3.56 0.29 -19.52
C ARG A 173 4.30 0.99 -20.65
N LYS A 174 5.24 1.91 -20.32
CA LYS A 174 6.08 2.62 -21.30
C LYS A 174 7.04 1.72 -22.07
N TRP A 175 7.23 0.47 -21.64
CA TRP A 175 8.09 -0.51 -22.30
C TRP A 175 7.32 -1.46 -23.21
N ILE A 176 6.00 -1.37 -23.17
CA ILE A 176 5.12 -2.17 -24.05
C ILE A 176 4.77 -1.37 -25.30
N MET A 177 4.46 -0.06 -25.11
CA MET A 177 4.10 0.83 -26.21
C MET A 177 4.25 2.29 -25.76
#